data_f522803e1e32c337f2c0b6f4ca906282
#
_entry.id   f522803e1e32c337f2c0b6f4ca906282
#
_cell.length_a   1.000
_cell.length_b   1.000
_cell.length_c   1.000
_cell.angle_alpha   90.00
_cell.angle_beta   90.00
_cell.angle_gamma   90.00
#
_symmetry.space_group_name_H-M   'P 1'
#
loop_
_entity.id
_entity.type
_entity.pdbx_description
1 polymer ?
#
loop_
_entity_poly.entity_id
_entity_poly.type
_entity_poly.pdbx_seq_one_letter_code
_entity_poly.pdbx_strand_id
1 'polypeptide(L)'
;MTLKDIAEFATETTGDISSDAIEYAKKAVRLKYATLYDAHSWREAMRTVDGIVLDPTLGGIIFLPYDAEEVIFCSLSYDGQNYVRLVYRERDWIERFYFPTFTLPGNTPWFYRAENLAWPYFNPGIFTFTSSEKSPFKVYIAGRDANDFPISESFILQGTINPDQSVSPMSISTVNSYKLVIALSKDVTETPLSIRAAVPASQTLVMPPAVTELVFTQIKLYPPPKFSAADGSPLSIYVRIQVKLKPDSLDDDMSVPRISHIWDAMISFTTSALYRRLQQISKAQVSEQEAMAHIQAAVNVEKNQSEFRQQVVPTVYELPYYIDGWYHRATSYNPFGGP
;
A
#
# COMPACT_ATOMS: atom_id res chain seq x y z
N MET A 1 -0.07 18.33 -13.82
CA MET A 1 0.96 18.19 -14.89
C MET A 1 1.15 16.71 -15.13
N THR A 2 1.22 16.31 -16.38
CA THR A 2 1.51 14.92 -16.79
C THR A 2 3.01 14.62 -16.75
N LEU A 3 3.39 13.34 -16.80
CA LEU A 3 4.78 12.93 -16.95
C LEU A 3 5.46 13.63 -18.14
N LYS A 4 4.74 13.70 -19.27
CA LYS A 4 5.20 14.37 -20.49
C LYS A 4 5.45 15.85 -20.24
N ASP A 5 4.50 16.57 -19.65
CA ASP A 5 4.65 18.01 -19.37
C ASP A 5 5.89 18.29 -18.52
N ILE A 6 6.11 17.51 -17.44
CA ILE A 6 7.28 17.67 -16.55
C ILE A 6 8.58 17.46 -17.33
N ALA A 7 8.62 16.43 -18.19
CA ALA A 7 9.80 16.13 -18.99
C ALA A 7 10.07 17.22 -20.04
N GLU A 8 9.04 17.72 -20.72
CA GLU A 8 9.15 18.78 -21.72
C GLU A 8 9.62 20.09 -21.09
N PHE A 9 9.05 20.52 -19.97
CA PHE A 9 9.52 21.72 -19.24
C PHE A 9 10.99 21.63 -18.85
N ALA A 10 11.44 20.47 -18.38
CA ALA A 10 12.84 20.28 -18.02
C ALA A 10 13.77 20.33 -19.23
N THR A 11 13.36 19.77 -20.39
CA THR A 11 14.15 19.80 -21.64
C THR A 11 14.17 21.19 -22.26
N GLU A 12 13.06 21.93 -22.26
CA GLU A 12 13.01 23.31 -22.68
C GLU A 12 13.96 24.20 -21.87
N THR A 13 13.98 24.02 -20.53
CA THR A 13 14.88 24.78 -19.64
C THR A 13 16.36 24.55 -19.95
N THR A 14 16.72 23.35 -20.38
CA THR A 14 18.11 23.01 -20.75
C THR A 14 18.46 23.39 -22.18
N GLY A 15 17.45 23.61 -23.02
CA GLY A 15 17.58 23.86 -24.46
C GLY A 15 17.87 22.62 -25.31
N ASP A 16 17.81 21.40 -24.72
CA ASP A 16 17.93 20.12 -25.42
C ASP A 16 16.54 19.47 -25.57
N ILE A 17 15.88 19.76 -26.69
CA ILE A 17 14.53 19.24 -27.00
C ILE A 17 14.57 17.99 -27.89
N SER A 18 15.70 17.29 -27.94
CA SER A 18 15.80 16.03 -28.70
C SER A 18 14.90 14.95 -28.09
N SER A 19 14.42 14.02 -28.93
CA SER A 19 13.62 12.87 -28.47
C SER A 19 14.35 12.05 -27.41
N ASP A 20 15.66 11.90 -27.54
CA ASP A 20 16.51 11.21 -26.58
C ASP A 20 16.60 11.93 -25.23
N ALA A 21 16.59 13.27 -25.24
CA ALA A 21 16.58 14.07 -24.02
C ALA A 21 15.21 13.94 -23.30
N ILE A 22 14.11 13.97 -24.04
CA ILE A 22 12.77 13.78 -23.51
C ILE A 22 12.61 12.39 -22.86
N GLU A 23 13.05 11.33 -23.54
CA GLU A 23 12.99 9.98 -22.97
C GLU A 23 13.90 9.81 -21.74
N TYR A 24 15.07 10.43 -21.73
CA TYR A 24 15.92 10.48 -20.56
C TYR A 24 15.27 11.27 -19.42
N ALA A 25 14.64 12.39 -19.71
CA ALA A 25 13.90 13.20 -18.73
C ALA A 25 12.75 12.39 -18.10
N LYS A 26 11.94 11.68 -18.90
CA LYS A 26 10.87 10.81 -18.37
C LYS A 26 11.41 9.75 -17.39
N LYS A 27 12.54 9.11 -17.72
CA LYS A 27 13.19 8.16 -16.80
C LYS A 27 13.65 8.82 -15.51
N ALA A 28 14.22 10.03 -15.60
CA ALA A 28 14.65 10.78 -14.43
C ALA A 28 13.46 11.19 -13.54
N VAL A 29 12.33 11.61 -14.14
CA VAL A 29 11.09 11.93 -13.42
C VAL A 29 10.60 10.70 -12.64
N ARG A 30 10.48 9.53 -13.28
CA ARG A 30 10.02 8.29 -12.62
C ARG A 30 10.88 7.93 -11.41
N LEU A 31 12.20 7.97 -11.58
CA LEU A 31 13.14 7.65 -10.50
C LEU A 31 13.03 8.64 -9.34
N LYS A 32 12.94 9.93 -9.64
CA LYS A 32 12.84 10.98 -8.61
C LYS A 32 11.50 11.00 -7.92
N TYR A 33 10.40 10.73 -8.65
CA TYR A 33 9.07 10.64 -8.07
C TYR A 33 9.00 9.59 -6.96
N ALA A 34 9.48 8.38 -7.18
CA ALA A 34 9.50 7.34 -6.16
C ALA A 34 10.27 7.80 -4.90
N THR A 35 11.44 8.42 -5.09
CA THR A 35 12.25 8.92 -3.98
C THR A 35 11.55 10.05 -3.20
N LEU A 36 10.88 10.97 -3.90
CA LEU A 36 10.18 12.10 -3.28
C LEU A 36 8.89 11.65 -2.58
N TYR A 37 8.22 10.65 -3.15
CA TYR A 37 7.02 10.06 -2.57
C TYR A 37 7.29 9.49 -1.18
N ASP A 38 8.46 8.86 -0.99
CA ASP A 38 8.85 8.25 0.28
C ASP A 38 9.51 9.21 1.27
N ALA A 39 9.96 10.37 0.78
CA ALA A 39 10.68 11.34 1.63
C ALA A 39 9.79 11.99 2.70
N HIS A 40 8.47 11.99 2.54
CA HIS A 40 7.53 12.64 3.45
C HIS A 40 6.16 11.95 3.44
N SER A 41 5.41 12.12 4.54
CA SER A 41 4.02 11.62 4.64
C SER A 41 3.03 12.61 4.00
N TRP A 42 2.97 12.61 2.67
CA TRP A 42 2.13 13.50 1.88
C TRP A 42 0.64 13.22 2.09
N ARG A 43 -0.17 14.25 2.31
CA ARG A 43 -1.64 14.10 2.46
C ARG A 43 -2.31 13.50 1.22
N GLU A 44 -1.86 13.91 0.03
CA GLU A 44 -2.36 13.40 -1.24
C GLU A 44 -2.05 11.91 -1.44
N ALA A 45 -1.02 11.41 -0.74
CA ALA A 45 -0.67 9.99 -0.68
C ALA A 45 -1.48 9.20 0.36
N MET A 46 -2.31 9.86 1.18
CA MET A 46 -3.05 9.21 2.25
C MET A 46 -4.53 9.08 1.90
N ARG A 47 -5.10 7.92 2.25
CA ARG A 47 -6.53 7.63 2.09
C ARG A 47 -7.11 7.12 3.39
N THR A 48 -8.24 7.68 3.79
CA THR A 48 -9.03 7.15 4.89
C THR A 48 -10.15 6.27 4.32
N VAL A 49 -10.24 5.06 4.80
CA VAL A 49 -11.32 4.12 4.49
C VAL A 49 -12.18 3.99 5.73
N ASP A 50 -13.39 4.52 5.65
CA ASP A 50 -14.36 4.54 6.75
C ASP A 50 -15.43 3.46 6.58
N GLY A 51 -16.01 3.03 7.69
CA GLY A 51 -17.21 2.21 7.70
C GLY A 51 -17.01 0.77 7.21
N ILE A 52 -15.80 0.25 7.27
CA ILE A 52 -15.55 -1.17 7.01
C ILE A 52 -16.25 -1.96 8.10
N VAL A 53 -17.26 -2.75 7.71
CA VAL A 53 -17.91 -3.69 8.63
C VAL A 53 -17.09 -4.99 8.66
N LEU A 54 -16.67 -5.41 9.85
CA LEU A 54 -15.92 -6.66 10.00
C LEU A 54 -16.80 -7.87 9.70
N ASP A 55 -16.25 -8.78 8.92
CA ASP A 55 -16.87 -10.09 8.68
C ASP A 55 -16.58 -11.02 9.87
N PRO A 56 -17.61 -11.52 10.56
CA PRO A 56 -17.44 -12.45 11.67
C PRO A 56 -16.67 -13.73 11.30
N THR A 57 -16.77 -14.18 10.04
CA THR A 57 -16.09 -15.39 9.56
C THR A 57 -14.58 -15.22 9.44
N LEU A 58 -14.10 -14.00 9.31
CA LEU A 58 -12.68 -13.66 9.19
C LEU A 58 -11.99 -13.42 10.55
N GLY A 59 -12.74 -13.48 11.66
CA GLY A 59 -12.16 -13.43 13.00
C GLY A 59 -11.35 -12.17 13.32
N GLY A 60 -11.75 -11.00 12.77
CA GLY A 60 -11.05 -9.73 13.00
C GLY A 60 -9.89 -9.47 12.03
N ILE A 61 -9.88 -10.13 10.88
CA ILE A 61 -8.93 -9.86 9.80
C ILE A 61 -9.59 -8.94 8.78
N ILE A 62 -8.84 -7.92 8.33
CA ILE A 62 -9.25 -6.94 7.34
C ILE A 62 -8.22 -6.95 6.21
N PHE A 63 -8.69 -7.09 4.98
CA PHE A 63 -7.85 -6.95 3.80
C PHE A 63 -7.97 -5.54 3.25
N LEU A 64 -6.82 -4.91 3.02
CA LEU A 64 -6.76 -3.58 2.43
C LEU A 64 -6.73 -3.67 0.91
N PRO A 65 -7.14 -2.59 0.22
CA PRO A 65 -6.99 -2.49 -1.22
C PRO A 65 -5.54 -2.68 -1.66
N TYR A 66 -5.35 -3.17 -2.89
CA TYR A 66 -4.03 -3.42 -3.48
C TYR A 66 -3.11 -2.19 -3.50
N ASP A 67 -3.68 -1.00 -3.62
CA ASP A 67 -2.96 0.27 -3.66
C ASP A 67 -2.51 0.77 -2.27
N ALA A 68 -2.90 0.08 -1.19
CA ALA A 68 -2.41 0.39 0.16
C ALA A 68 -0.98 -0.12 0.36
N GLU A 69 -0.08 0.76 0.81
CA GLU A 69 1.32 0.45 1.12
C GLU A 69 1.52 0.25 2.61
N GLU A 70 1.07 1.22 3.41
CA GLU A 70 1.31 1.25 4.85
C GLU A 70 0.06 1.68 5.60
N VAL A 71 -0.14 1.11 6.78
CA VAL A 71 -1.22 1.49 7.69
C VAL A 71 -0.74 2.55 8.65
N ILE A 72 -1.29 3.75 8.54
CA ILE A 72 -0.94 4.89 9.41
C ILE A 72 -1.66 4.79 10.75
N PHE A 73 -2.97 4.49 10.72
CA PHE A 73 -3.72 4.16 11.93
C PHE A 73 -4.91 3.25 11.61
N CYS A 74 -5.34 2.55 12.64
CA CYS A 74 -6.57 1.78 12.66
C CYS A 74 -7.38 2.16 13.89
N SER A 75 -8.69 2.33 13.73
CA SER A 75 -9.62 2.58 14.82
C SER A 75 -10.89 1.75 14.67
N LEU A 76 -11.54 1.47 15.78
CA LEU A 76 -12.66 0.55 15.86
C LEU A 76 -13.85 1.19 16.56
N SER A 77 -15.05 0.89 16.13
CA SER A 77 -16.31 1.35 16.73
C SER A 77 -17.33 0.22 16.75
N TYR A 78 -18.15 0.18 17.79
CA TYR A 78 -19.31 -0.73 17.91
C TYR A 78 -20.64 -0.05 17.56
N ASP A 79 -20.66 1.27 17.48
CA ASP A 79 -21.85 2.08 17.17
C ASP A 79 -21.75 2.82 15.83
N GLY A 80 -20.60 2.71 15.14
CA GLY A 80 -20.32 3.41 13.90
C GLY A 80 -20.04 4.90 14.04
N GLN A 81 -20.05 5.44 15.26
CA GLN A 81 -19.86 6.87 15.54
C GLN A 81 -18.61 7.13 16.38
N ASN A 82 -18.45 6.41 17.47
CA ASN A 82 -17.35 6.58 18.42
C ASN A 82 -16.21 5.63 18.10
N TYR A 83 -15.15 6.12 17.44
CA TYR A 83 -14.01 5.34 17.05
C TYR A 83 -12.88 5.41 18.07
N VAL A 84 -12.49 4.28 18.61
CA VAL A 84 -11.33 4.14 19.49
C VAL A 84 -10.11 3.72 18.69
N ARG A 85 -9.03 4.49 18.80
CA ARG A 85 -7.79 4.21 18.09
C ARG A 85 -7.11 2.98 18.68
N LEU A 86 -6.71 2.05 17.81
CA LEU A 86 -5.94 0.87 18.17
C LEU A 86 -4.45 1.17 18.12
N VAL A 87 -3.67 0.47 18.94
CA VAL A 87 -2.22 0.62 18.98
C VAL A 87 -1.58 -0.42 18.05
N TYR A 88 -0.70 0.03 17.16
CA TYR A 88 0.12 -0.89 16.36
C TYR A 88 1.09 -1.67 17.24
N ARG A 89 1.20 -2.99 17.01
CA ARG A 89 2.18 -3.85 17.67
C ARG A 89 2.75 -4.86 16.68
N GLU A 90 4.04 -5.09 16.77
CA GLU A 90 4.74 -6.11 16.01
C GLU A 90 4.41 -7.52 16.52
N ARG A 91 4.64 -8.51 15.64
CA ARG A 91 4.40 -9.91 15.94
C ARG A 91 5.11 -10.37 17.22
N ASP A 92 6.40 -10.10 17.31
CA ASP A 92 7.24 -10.54 18.42
C ASP A 92 6.77 -9.98 19.76
N TRP A 93 6.26 -8.73 19.76
CA TRP A 93 5.69 -8.12 20.95
C TRP A 93 4.40 -8.83 21.37
N ILE A 94 3.51 -9.11 20.41
CA ILE A 94 2.25 -9.82 20.69
C ILE A 94 2.54 -11.24 21.20
N GLU A 95 3.43 -11.98 20.55
CA GLU A 95 3.78 -13.34 20.92
C GLU A 95 4.47 -13.43 22.31
N ARG A 96 5.31 -12.45 22.68
CA ARG A 96 6.00 -12.43 23.97
C ARG A 96 5.12 -12.06 25.14
N PHE A 97 4.24 -11.08 24.97
CA PHE A 97 3.51 -10.49 26.09
C PHE A 97 2.07 -10.99 26.25
N TYR A 98 1.51 -11.58 25.18
CA TYR A 98 0.09 -11.91 25.16
C TYR A 98 -0.25 -13.34 24.76
N PHE A 99 0.74 -14.18 24.50
CA PHE A 99 0.49 -15.60 24.27
C PHE A 99 0.20 -16.31 25.60
N PRO A 100 -0.86 -17.09 25.77
CA PRO A 100 -1.88 -17.62 24.85
C PRO A 100 -3.25 -16.93 24.93
N THR A 101 -3.42 -15.85 25.67
CA THR A 101 -4.71 -15.23 26.01
C THR A 101 -5.43 -14.59 24.80
N PHE A 102 -4.71 -14.35 23.72
CA PHE A 102 -5.24 -13.66 22.54
C PHE A 102 -6.01 -14.54 21.56
N THR A 103 -6.04 -15.83 21.76
CA THR A 103 -6.79 -16.75 20.90
C THR A 103 -8.26 -16.89 21.31
N LEU A 104 -8.61 -16.38 22.49
CA LEU A 104 -9.99 -16.44 22.98
C LEU A 104 -10.78 -15.25 22.44
N PRO A 105 -11.81 -15.47 21.61
CA PRO A 105 -12.73 -14.41 21.20
C PRO A 105 -13.49 -13.90 22.43
N GLY A 106 -13.57 -12.61 22.61
CA GLY A 106 -14.42 -12.08 23.65
C GLY A 106 -14.04 -10.73 24.23
N ASN A 107 -12.88 -10.22 23.95
CA ASN A 107 -12.46 -8.89 24.43
C ASN A 107 -12.50 -7.87 23.32
N THR A 108 -12.67 -6.60 23.68
CA THR A 108 -12.52 -5.49 22.75
C THR A 108 -11.08 -5.48 22.25
N PRO A 109 -10.84 -5.40 20.91
CA PRO A 109 -9.50 -5.28 20.38
C PRO A 109 -8.83 -3.98 20.84
N TRP A 110 -7.54 -4.06 21.20
CA TRP A 110 -6.72 -2.93 21.60
C TRP A 110 -5.55 -2.69 20.67
N PHE A 111 -5.13 -3.76 20.00
CA PHE A 111 -3.97 -3.74 19.14
C PHE A 111 -4.32 -4.20 17.74
N TYR A 112 -3.56 -3.74 16.79
CA TYR A 112 -3.56 -4.28 15.45
C TYR A 112 -2.15 -4.56 14.97
N ARG A 113 -2.05 -5.48 14.03
CA ARG A 113 -0.84 -5.82 13.31
C ARG A 113 -1.14 -5.76 11.82
N ALA A 114 -0.21 -5.21 11.06
CA ALA A 114 -0.26 -5.26 9.60
C ALA A 114 0.69 -6.35 9.11
N GLU A 115 0.24 -7.14 8.15
CA GLU A 115 1.00 -8.20 7.49
C GLU A 115 0.78 -8.11 5.97
N ASN A 116 1.80 -8.52 5.22
CA ASN A 116 1.70 -8.56 3.77
C ASN A 116 1.42 -9.99 3.30
N LEU A 117 0.46 -10.13 2.39
CA LEU A 117 0.09 -11.38 1.72
C LEU A 117 0.01 -11.15 0.22
N ALA A 118 0.25 -12.19 -0.56
CA ALA A 118 0.11 -12.11 -2.01
C ALA A 118 -1.33 -12.32 -2.51
N TRP A 119 -2.23 -12.81 -1.65
CA TRP A 119 -3.64 -12.98 -1.97
C TRP A 119 -4.54 -12.59 -0.80
N PRO A 120 -5.60 -11.80 -1.01
CA PRO A 120 -6.39 -11.22 0.08
C PRO A 120 -7.44 -12.14 0.69
N TYR A 121 -7.52 -13.41 0.28
CA TYR A 121 -8.54 -14.34 0.77
C TYR A 121 -7.94 -15.64 1.28
N PHE A 122 -8.58 -16.23 2.29
CA PHE A 122 -8.25 -17.57 2.76
C PHE A 122 -8.93 -18.64 1.90
N ASN A 123 -8.28 -19.80 1.82
CA ASN A 123 -8.75 -20.96 1.07
C ASN A 123 -9.10 -20.63 -0.39
N PRO A 124 -8.24 -19.92 -1.13
CA PRO A 124 -8.54 -19.57 -2.52
C PRO A 124 -8.64 -20.79 -3.44
N GLY A 125 -8.08 -21.93 -3.03
CA GLY A 125 -8.11 -23.16 -3.81
C GLY A 125 -7.13 -23.13 -4.98
N ILE A 126 -7.60 -23.52 -6.16
CA ILE A 126 -6.83 -23.54 -7.41
C ILE A 126 -6.88 -22.16 -8.05
N PHE A 127 -5.75 -21.71 -8.60
CA PHE A 127 -5.64 -20.48 -9.37
C PHE A 127 -5.63 -20.75 -10.86
N THR A 128 -6.26 -19.86 -11.62
CA THR A 128 -6.17 -19.81 -13.08
C THR A 128 -5.58 -18.47 -13.48
N PHE A 129 -4.50 -18.54 -14.24
CA PHE A 129 -3.78 -17.38 -14.77
C PHE A 129 -4.08 -17.28 -16.27
N THR A 130 -4.46 -16.09 -16.74
CA THR A 130 -4.79 -15.85 -18.14
C THR A 130 -4.06 -14.64 -18.66
N SER A 131 -3.37 -14.79 -19.79
CA SER A 131 -2.64 -13.69 -20.43
C SER A 131 -2.68 -13.79 -21.95
N SER A 132 -2.64 -12.64 -22.61
CA SER A 132 -2.44 -12.47 -24.05
C SER A 132 -1.02 -11.99 -24.41
N GLU A 133 -0.02 -12.20 -23.54
CA GLU A 133 1.34 -11.80 -23.76
C GLU A 133 1.97 -12.59 -24.93
N LYS A 134 2.64 -11.89 -25.85
CA LYS A 134 3.28 -12.52 -27.01
C LYS A 134 4.53 -13.30 -26.64
N SER A 135 5.31 -12.76 -25.72
CA SER A 135 6.55 -13.36 -25.24
C SER A 135 6.29 -14.30 -24.08
N PRO A 136 7.00 -15.43 -23.98
CA PRO A 136 6.89 -16.30 -22.82
C PRO A 136 7.41 -15.59 -21.58
N PHE A 137 6.67 -15.66 -20.49
CA PHE A 137 7.05 -15.10 -19.21
C PHE A 137 6.74 -16.08 -18.07
N LYS A 138 7.51 -15.97 -17.00
CA LYS A 138 7.38 -16.84 -15.84
C LYS A 138 6.38 -16.27 -14.83
N VAL A 139 5.53 -17.15 -14.30
CA VAL A 139 4.68 -16.87 -13.15
C VAL A 139 5.09 -17.81 -12.03
N TYR A 140 5.20 -17.26 -10.82
CA TYR A 140 5.53 -18.00 -9.61
C TYR A 140 4.47 -17.75 -8.54
N ILE A 141 4.04 -18.82 -7.88
CA ILE A 141 3.13 -18.77 -6.74
C ILE A 141 3.67 -19.67 -5.62
N ALA A 142 3.65 -19.16 -4.39
CA ALA A 142 4.01 -19.93 -3.20
C ALA A 142 3.06 -19.65 -2.06
N GLY A 143 2.81 -20.66 -1.24
CA GLY A 143 1.89 -20.57 -0.14
C GLY A 143 1.86 -21.82 0.73
N ARG A 144 0.70 -22.10 1.29
CA ARG A 144 0.45 -23.29 2.10
C ARG A 144 -0.78 -24.05 1.59
N ASP A 145 -0.73 -25.36 1.70
CA ASP A 145 -1.85 -26.25 1.41
C ASP A 145 -2.85 -26.33 2.60
N ALA A 146 -3.87 -27.17 2.47
CA ALA A 146 -4.88 -27.39 3.50
C ALA A 146 -4.30 -27.91 4.84
N ASN A 147 -3.14 -28.56 4.80
CA ASN A 147 -2.45 -29.12 5.95
C ASN A 147 -1.35 -28.19 6.51
N ASP A 148 -1.30 -26.93 6.02
CA ASP A 148 -0.28 -25.93 6.37
C ASP A 148 1.15 -26.28 5.89
N PHE A 149 1.31 -27.26 4.99
CA PHE A 149 2.62 -27.51 4.36
C PHE A 149 2.95 -26.45 3.31
N PRO A 150 4.22 -26.03 3.22
CA PRO A 150 4.65 -25.09 2.21
C PRO A 150 4.59 -25.75 0.82
N ILE A 151 3.96 -25.05 -0.13
CA ILE A 151 3.87 -25.46 -1.53
C ILE A 151 4.24 -24.30 -2.44
N SER A 152 4.83 -24.60 -3.59
CA SER A 152 5.11 -23.59 -4.61
C SER A 152 5.03 -24.21 -6.01
N GLU A 153 4.64 -23.38 -6.97
CA GLU A 153 4.58 -23.73 -8.37
C GLU A 153 5.16 -22.60 -9.23
N SER A 154 5.70 -22.97 -10.37
CA SER A 154 6.10 -22.00 -11.39
C SER A 154 5.78 -22.52 -12.77
N PHE A 155 5.27 -21.66 -13.63
CA PHE A 155 4.93 -22.00 -15.01
C PHE A 155 5.31 -20.87 -15.95
N ILE A 156 5.46 -21.24 -17.21
CA ILE A 156 5.66 -20.29 -18.30
C ILE A 156 4.33 -20.11 -19.00
N LEU A 157 3.88 -18.87 -19.12
CA LEU A 157 2.65 -18.49 -19.79
C LEU A 157 2.98 -17.65 -21.03
N GLN A 158 2.29 -17.93 -22.12
CA GLN A 158 2.41 -17.19 -23.38
C GLN A 158 1.09 -17.29 -24.13
N GLY A 159 0.59 -16.18 -24.65
CA GLY A 159 -0.59 -16.19 -25.49
C GLY A 159 -0.37 -16.92 -26.82
N THR A 160 -1.44 -17.47 -27.37
CA THR A 160 -1.38 -18.16 -28.67
C THR A 160 -1.35 -17.15 -29.80
N ILE A 161 -0.27 -17.15 -30.59
CA ILE A 161 -0.13 -16.28 -31.76
C ILE A 161 -0.89 -16.89 -32.94
N ASN A 162 -1.89 -16.17 -33.43
CA ASN A 162 -2.70 -16.57 -34.57
C ASN A 162 -1.99 -16.23 -35.91
N PRO A 163 -2.43 -16.82 -37.05
CA PRO A 163 -1.86 -16.52 -38.37
C PRO A 163 -1.95 -15.05 -38.80
N ASP A 164 -2.92 -14.31 -38.28
CA ASP A 164 -3.15 -12.87 -38.52
C ASP A 164 -2.31 -11.97 -37.58
N GLN A 165 -1.37 -12.55 -36.82
CA GLN A 165 -0.56 -11.90 -35.79
C GLN A 165 -1.34 -11.39 -34.56
N SER A 166 -2.64 -11.64 -34.48
CA SER A 166 -3.40 -11.42 -33.25
C SER A 166 -2.99 -12.44 -32.18
N VAL A 167 -3.18 -12.09 -30.90
CA VAL A 167 -2.85 -12.98 -29.79
C VAL A 167 -4.13 -13.38 -29.07
N SER A 168 -4.39 -14.69 -29.08
CA SER A 168 -5.44 -15.25 -28.25
C SER A 168 -4.96 -15.48 -26.81
N PRO A 169 -5.74 -15.14 -25.78
CA PRO A 169 -5.35 -15.39 -24.40
C PRO A 169 -5.21 -16.89 -24.13
N MET A 170 -4.14 -17.26 -23.41
CA MET A 170 -3.94 -18.60 -22.90
C MET A 170 -4.15 -18.61 -21.39
N SER A 171 -4.73 -19.68 -20.90
CA SER A 171 -4.98 -19.90 -19.47
C SER A 171 -4.25 -21.12 -18.98
N ILE A 172 -3.64 -21.04 -17.80
CA ILE A 172 -3.03 -22.15 -17.09
C ILE A 172 -3.52 -22.16 -15.65
N SER A 173 -3.76 -23.36 -15.09
CA SER A 173 -4.20 -23.49 -13.71
C SER A 173 -3.13 -24.16 -12.85
N THR A 174 -3.07 -23.80 -11.57
CA THR A 174 -2.22 -24.48 -10.58
C THR A 174 -2.68 -25.93 -10.42
N VAL A 175 -1.73 -26.81 -10.14
CA VAL A 175 -1.99 -28.21 -9.81
C VAL A 175 -2.41 -28.32 -8.33
N ASN A 176 -1.75 -27.55 -7.47
CA ASN A 176 -2.02 -27.57 -6.04
C ASN A 176 -3.15 -26.62 -5.66
N SER A 177 -3.85 -26.98 -4.60
CA SER A 177 -4.85 -26.15 -3.95
C SER A 177 -4.23 -25.38 -2.78
N TYR A 178 -4.39 -24.08 -2.75
CA TYR A 178 -3.81 -23.20 -1.75
C TYR A 178 -4.83 -22.84 -0.66
N LYS A 179 -4.40 -22.95 0.61
CA LYS A 179 -5.10 -22.41 1.78
C LYS A 179 -4.72 -20.95 2.00
N LEU A 180 -3.46 -20.63 1.80
CA LEU A 180 -2.90 -19.30 1.96
C LEU A 180 -1.84 -19.07 0.88
N VAL A 181 -1.83 -17.89 0.24
CA VAL A 181 -0.81 -17.49 -0.72
C VAL A 181 0.08 -16.42 -0.10
N ILE A 182 1.36 -16.72 0.01
CA ILE A 182 2.37 -15.87 0.64
C ILE A 182 3.10 -15.02 -0.42
N ALA A 183 3.39 -15.61 -1.58
CA ALA A 183 4.06 -14.92 -2.67
C ALA A 183 3.39 -15.23 -4.00
N LEU A 184 3.23 -14.22 -4.83
CA LEU A 184 2.77 -14.32 -6.20
C LEU A 184 3.53 -13.28 -7.03
N SER A 185 4.34 -13.76 -7.97
CA SER A 185 5.18 -12.90 -8.80
C SER A 185 5.14 -13.31 -10.26
N LYS A 186 5.47 -12.38 -11.13
CA LYS A 186 5.65 -12.60 -12.57
C LYS A 186 6.81 -11.77 -13.11
N ASP A 187 7.30 -12.14 -14.27
CA ASP A 187 8.20 -11.28 -15.05
C ASP A 187 7.45 -10.04 -15.56
N VAL A 188 8.20 -8.99 -15.92
CA VAL A 188 7.63 -7.82 -16.58
C VAL A 188 7.04 -8.23 -17.93
N THR A 189 5.83 -7.77 -18.24
CA THR A 189 5.07 -8.09 -19.45
C THR A 189 4.62 -6.83 -20.15
N GLU A 190 4.16 -6.92 -21.38
CA GLU A 190 3.52 -5.80 -22.10
C GLU A 190 1.99 -5.77 -21.86
N THR A 191 1.42 -6.94 -21.55
CA THR A 191 -0.01 -7.10 -21.29
C THR A 191 -0.30 -7.47 -19.84
N PRO A 192 -1.47 -7.15 -19.30
CA PRO A 192 -1.83 -7.51 -17.93
C PRO A 192 -2.03 -9.02 -17.78
N LEU A 193 -1.74 -9.53 -16.58
CA LEU A 193 -2.05 -10.90 -16.17
C LEU A 193 -3.35 -10.92 -15.37
N SER A 194 -4.35 -11.66 -15.84
CA SER A 194 -5.58 -11.91 -15.10
C SER A 194 -5.43 -13.14 -14.22
N ILE A 195 -5.79 -13.01 -12.94
CA ILE A 195 -5.64 -14.04 -11.92
C ILE A 195 -7.01 -14.30 -11.31
N ARG A 196 -7.47 -15.54 -11.37
CA ARG A 196 -8.74 -15.97 -10.81
C ARG A 196 -8.53 -17.14 -9.85
N ALA A 197 -9.06 -17.02 -8.64
CA ALA A 197 -9.09 -18.11 -7.68
C ALA A 197 -10.38 -18.93 -7.81
N ALA A 198 -10.36 -20.18 -7.36
CA ALA A 198 -11.55 -21.01 -7.31
C ALA A 198 -12.57 -20.46 -6.30
N VAL A 199 -12.09 -19.86 -5.20
CA VAL A 199 -12.91 -19.26 -4.14
C VAL A 199 -12.34 -17.87 -3.76
N PRO A 200 -13.12 -16.81 -3.81
CA PRO A 200 -14.45 -16.70 -4.44
C PRO A 200 -14.34 -16.65 -5.97
N ALA A 201 -15.10 -17.48 -6.64
CA ALA A 201 -15.05 -17.62 -8.10
C ALA A 201 -15.43 -16.34 -8.89
N SER A 202 -16.07 -15.38 -8.22
CA SER A 202 -16.48 -14.10 -8.82
C SER A 202 -15.37 -13.06 -8.89
N GLN A 203 -14.23 -13.28 -8.21
CA GLN A 203 -13.16 -12.29 -8.15
C GLN A 203 -12.02 -12.64 -9.09
N THR A 204 -11.77 -11.70 -10.00
CA THR A 204 -10.61 -11.71 -10.86
C THR A 204 -9.75 -10.51 -10.50
N LEU A 205 -8.50 -10.77 -10.11
CA LEU A 205 -7.51 -9.71 -9.96
C LEU A 205 -6.76 -9.56 -11.27
N VAL A 206 -6.40 -8.33 -11.57
CA VAL A 206 -5.60 -8.01 -12.75
C VAL A 206 -4.28 -7.43 -12.27
N MET A 207 -3.19 -8.12 -12.60
CA MET A 207 -1.82 -7.68 -12.32
C MET A 207 -1.31 -6.87 -13.50
N PRO A 208 -1.05 -5.55 -13.31
CA PRO A 208 -0.57 -4.69 -14.38
C PRO A 208 0.75 -5.16 -15.00
N PRO A 209 1.08 -4.73 -16.23
CA PRO A 209 2.29 -5.17 -16.94
C PRO A 209 3.60 -4.94 -16.16
N ALA A 210 3.80 -3.76 -15.61
CA ALA A 210 5.01 -3.38 -14.89
C ALA A 210 5.11 -3.96 -13.46
N VAL A 211 4.00 -4.46 -12.91
CA VAL A 211 3.96 -5.02 -11.55
C VAL A 211 4.49 -6.44 -11.57
N THR A 212 5.54 -6.71 -10.82
CA THR A 212 6.19 -8.03 -10.73
C THR A 212 5.73 -8.85 -9.53
N GLU A 213 5.18 -8.22 -8.49
CA GLU A 213 4.69 -8.90 -7.29
C GLU A 213 3.33 -8.34 -6.86
N LEU A 214 2.44 -9.22 -6.43
CA LEU A 214 1.22 -8.83 -5.73
C LEU A 214 1.47 -8.83 -4.23
N VAL A 215 1.19 -7.70 -3.60
CA VAL A 215 1.28 -7.53 -2.15
C VAL A 215 0.02 -6.85 -1.66
N PHE A 216 -0.73 -7.56 -0.82
CA PHE A 216 -1.90 -7.04 -0.10
C PHE A 216 -1.57 -6.90 1.37
N THR A 217 -1.86 -5.77 1.94
CA THR A 217 -1.73 -5.57 3.38
C THR A 217 -3.00 -6.07 4.07
N GLN A 218 -2.86 -7.00 5.00
CA GLN A 218 -3.92 -7.38 5.92
C GLN A 218 -3.68 -6.77 7.30
N ILE A 219 -4.77 -6.41 7.97
CA ILE A 219 -4.75 -6.00 9.36
C ILE A 219 -5.39 -7.12 10.17
N LYS A 220 -4.73 -7.51 11.25
CA LYS A 220 -5.26 -8.46 12.23
C LYS A 220 -5.45 -7.78 13.57
N LEU A 221 -6.63 -7.88 14.12
CA LEU A 221 -7.00 -7.28 15.39
C LEU A 221 -6.70 -8.22 16.57
N TYR A 222 -6.23 -7.66 17.69
CA TYR A 222 -5.89 -8.39 18.90
C TYR A 222 -6.45 -7.70 20.15
N PRO A 223 -7.11 -8.46 21.06
CA PRO A 223 -7.61 -9.82 20.84
C PRO A 223 -8.63 -9.86 19.70
N PRO A 224 -8.95 -11.05 19.13
CA PRO A 224 -10.01 -11.17 18.13
C PRO A 224 -11.32 -10.59 18.67
N PRO A 225 -12.04 -9.77 17.89
CA PRO A 225 -13.26 -9.13 18.33
C PRO A 225 -14.39 -10.15 18.55
N LYS A 226 -15.27 -9.86 19.50
CA LYS A 226 -16.50 -10.61 19.72
C LYS A 226 -17.62 -10.03 18.88
N PHE A 227 -18.25 -10.86 18.09
CA PHE A 227 -19.35 -10.49 17.19
C PHE A 227 -20.75 -10.74 17.77
N SER A 228 -20.83 -11.05 19.05
CA SER A 228 -22.11 -11.21 19.77
C SER A 228 -22.07 -10.45 21.08
N ALA A 229 -23.17 -9.78 21.40
CA ALA A 229 -23.36 -9.15 22.69
C ALA A 229 -23.59 -10.19 23.81
N ALA A 230 -23.69 -9.75 25.06
CA ALA A 230 -23.90 -10.63 26.20
C ALA A 230 -25.28 -11.35 26.15
N ASP A 231 -26.25 -10.76 25.49
CA ASP A 231 -27.59 -11.32 25.22
C ASP A 231 -27.66 -12.25 24.00
N GLY A 232 -26.54 -12.45 23.32
CA GLY A 232 -26.45 -13.26 22.09
C GLY A 232 -26.83 -12.52 20.80
N SER A 233 -27.22 -11.25 20.86
CA SER A 233 -27.51 -10.47 19.65
C SER A 233 -26.23 -10.23 18.83
N PRO A 234 -26.33 -10.15 17.47
CA PRO A 234 -25.17 -9.89 16.62
C PRO A 234 -24.66 -8.46 16.82
N LEU A 235 -23.35 -8.31 16.98
CA LEU A 235 -22.66 -7.02 17.05
C LEU A 235 -22.03 -6.69 15.70
N SER A 236 -22.37 -5.52 15.14
CA SER A 236 -21.64 -4.95 14.03
C SER A 236 -20.42 -4.19 14.55
N ILE A 237 -19.28 -4.46 13.95
CA ILE A 237 -18.01 -3.81 14.31
C ILE A 237 -17.54 -3.03 13.10
N TYR A 238 -17.38 -1.73 13.28
CA TYR A 238 -16.97 -0.80 12.25
C TYR A 238 -15.50 -0.46 12.44
N VAL A 239 -14.77 -0.40 11.34
CA VAL A 239 -13.35 -0.05 11.35
C VAL A 239 -13.11 1.13 10.43
N ARG A 240 -12.28 2.05 10.91
CA ARG A 240 -11.74 3.17 10.15
C ARG A 240 -10.23 3.00 10.06
N ILE A 241 -9.69 3.07 8.85
CA ILE A 241 -8.28 2.85 8.59
C ILE A 241 -7.77 3.99 7.74
N GLN A 242 -6.64 4.59 8.13
CA GLN A 242 -5.88 5.47 7.25
C GLN A 242 -4.68 4.72 6.72
N VAL A 243 -4.51 4.75 5.42
CA VAL A 243 -3.42 4.08 4.72
C VAL A 243 -2.62 5.09 3.90
N LYS A 244 -1.31 4.87 3.79
CA LYS A 244 -0.48 5.44 2.75
C LYS A 244 -0.68 4.59 1.49
N LEU A 245 -0.94 5.22 0.38
CA LEU A 245 -1.08 4.54 -0.90
C LEU A 245 0.29 4.30 -1.53
N LYS A 246 0.39 3.30 -2.40
CA LYS A 246 1.59 3.10 -3.23
C LYS A 246 1.77 4.26 -4.20
N PRO A 247 3.01 4.60 -4.56
CA PRO A 247 3.25 5.58 -5.61
C PRO A 247 2.62 5.11 -6.94
N ASP A 248 2.05 6.05 -7.68
CA ASP A 248 1.50 5.73 -9.00
C ASP A 248 2.63 5.30 -9.94
N SER A 249 2.36 4.28 -10.75
CA SER A 249 3.25 3.96 -11.86
C SER A 249 3.08 5.05 -12.92
N LEU A 250 4.17 5.75 -13.23
CA LEU A 250 4.18 6.76 -14.30
C LEU A 250 4.54 6.09 -15.64
N ASP A 251 3.74 5.08 -16.04
CA ASP A 251 4.05 4.24 -17.19
C ASP A 251 3.72 4.93 -18.53
N ASP A 252 2.68 5.76 -18.53
CA ASP A 252 2.21 6.47 -19.71
C ASP A 252 2.57 7.96 -19.64
N ASP A 253 2.75 8.58 -20.81
CA ASP A 253 3.02 10.02 -20.99
C ASP A 253 1.94 10.91 -20.36
N MET A 254 0.71 10.42 -20.30
CA MET A 254 -0.43 11.12 -19.70
C MET A 254 -0.58 10.86 -18.21
N SER A 255 0.27 10.01 -17.62
CA SER A 255 0.24 9.74 -16.18
C SER A 255 0.52 11.01 -15.39
N VAL A 256 -0.29 11.25 -14.36
CA VAL A 256 -0.18 12.42 -13.48
C VAL A 256 0.33 11.98 -12.12
N PRO A 257 1.48 12.50 -11.65
CA PRO A 257 1.95 12.22 -10.29
C PRO A 257 0.91 12.68 -9.26
N ARG A 258 0.56 11.82 -8.32
CA ARG A 258 -0.49 12.07 -7.31
C ARG A 258 -0.20 13.27 -6.44
N ILE A 259 1.07 13.51 -6.09
CA ILE A 259 1.46 14.62 -5.23
C ILE A 259 1.68 15.86 -6.08
N SER A 260 0.75 16.80 -6.03
CA SER A 260 0.80 18.02 -6.84
C SER A 260 1.86 19.03 -6.37
N HIS A 261 2.10 19.09 -5.07
CA HIS A 261 3.02 20.05 -4.46
C HIS A 261 4.52 19.83 -4.78
N ILE A 262 4.87 18.66 -5.35
CA ILE A 262 6.27 18.36 -5.69
C ILE A 262 6.60 18.52 -7.17
N TRP A 263 5.67 18.97 -8.02
CA TRP A 263 5.90 19.06 -9.47
C TRP A 263 7.08 19.97 -9.82
N ASP A 264 7.18 21.15 -9.18
CA ASP A 264 8.30 22.07 -9.39
C ASP A 264 9.64 21.48 -8.97
N ALA A 265 9.64 20.74 -7.86
CA ALA A 265 10.82 20.01 -7.43
C ALA A 265 11.22 18.92 -8.43
N MET A 266 10.24 18.21 -9.01
CA MET A 266 10.50 17.19 -10.02
C MET A 266 11.08 17.81 -11.31
N ILE A 267 10.57 18.95 -11.76
CA ILE A 267 11.11 19.69 -12.91
C ILE A 267 12.58 20.07 -12.62
N SER A 268 12.87 20.70 -11.48
CA SER A 268 14.21 21.13 -11.14
C SER A 268 15.20 19.96 -10.98
N PHE A 269 14.80 18.83 -10.40
CA PHE A 269 15.63 17.63 -10.36
C PHE A 269 15.88 17.02 -11.73
N THR A 270 14.86 17.02 -12.59
CA THR A 270 14.98 16.50 -13.96
C THR A 270 15.90 17.40 -14.78
N THR A 271 15.78 18.70 -14.63
CA THR A 271 16.68 19.71 -15.23
C THR A 271 18.11 19.50 -14.76
N SER A 272 18.33 19.26 -13.45
CA SER A 272 19.65 18.92 -12.92
C SER A 272 20.23 17.66 -13.58
N ALA A 273 19.43 16.61 -13.73
CA ALA A 273 19.85 15.37 -14.39
C ALA A 273 20.25 15.58 -15.86
N LEU A 274 19.50 16.43 -16.58
CA LEU A 274 19.81 16.80 -17.97
C LEU A 274 21.11 17.63 -18.03
N TYR A 275 21.31 18.61 -17.16
CA TYR A 275 22.57 19.37 -17.11
C TYR A 275 23.78 18.49 -16.78
N ARG A 276 23.62 17.48 -15.92
CA ARG A 276 24.68 16.47 -15.67
C ARG A 276 25.00 15.67 -16.94
N ARG A 277 23.99 15.28 -17.72
CA ARG A 277 24.17 14.61 -19.02
C ARG A 277 24.94 15.50 -20.00
N LEU A 278 24.68 16.81 -19.99
CA LEU A 278 25.35 17.82 -20.80
C LEU A 278 26.70 18.26 -20.21
N GLN A 279 27.18 17.64 -19.15
CA GLN A 279 28.42 17.97 -18.43
C GLN A 279 28.46 19.41 -17.85
N GLN A 280 27.33 20.07 -17.69
CA GLN A 280 27.19 21.40 -17.10
C GLN A 280 26.99 21.32 -15.58
N ILE A 281 28.02 20.87 -14.87
CA ILE A 281 27.94 20.52 -13.44
C ILE A 281 27.49 21.68 -12.55
N SER A 282 27.96 22.91 -12.80
CA SER A 282 27.56 24.09 -12.01
C SER A 282 26.07 24.39 -12.13
N LYS A 283 25.51 24.30 -13.33
CA LYS A 283 24.06 24.49 -13.52
C LYS A 283 23.25 23.35 -12.89
N ALA A 284 23.75 22.12 -12.98
CA ALA A 284 23.12 20.99 -12.33
C ALA A 284 23.01 21.18 -10.81
N GLN A 285 24.07 21.71 -10.15
CA GLN A 285 24.06 21.98 -8.73
C GLN A 285 23.05 23.07 -8.35
N VAL A 286 22.95 24.14 -9.15
CA VAL A 286 21.94 25.18 -8.92
C VAL A 286 20.52 24.63 -9.00
N SER A 287 20.20 23.88 -10.06
CA SER A 287 18.87 23.26 -10.21
C SER A 287 18.56 22.24 -9.09
N GLU A 288 19.58 21.56 -8.55
CA GLU A 288 19.40 20.66 -7.40
C GLU A 288 19.09 21.41 -6.11
N GLN A 289 19.74 22.57 -5.88
CA GLN A 289 19.42 23.45 -4.77
C GLN A 289 18.02 24.04 -4.86
N GLU A 290 17.60 24.45 -6.06
CA GLU A 290 16.22 24.89 -6.32
C GLU A 290 15.20 23.78 -6.03
N ALA A 291 15.47 22.56 -6.48
CA ALA A 291 14.61 21.42 -6.20
C ALA A 291 14.45 21.17 -4.69
N MET A 292 15.55 21.27 -3.92
CA MET A 292 15.49 21.11 -2.48
C MET A 292 14.71 22.24 -1.80
N ALA A 293 14.81 23.47 -2.31
CA ALA A 293 14.00 24.58 -1.81
C ALA A 293 12.51 24.36 -2.09
N HIS A 294 12.13 23.86 -3.27
CA HIS A 294 10.75 23.51 -3.61
C HIS A 294 10.21 22.40 -2.69
N ILE A 295 10.99 21.35 -2.40
CA ILE A 295 10.59 20.30 -1.46
C ILE A 295 10.35 20.90 -0.07
N GLN A 296 11.27 21.73 0.42
CA GLN A 296 11.12 22.34 1.74
C GLN A 296 9.86 23.22 1.81
N ALA A 297 9.55 23.96 0.74
CA ALA A 297 8.34 24.74 0.64
C ALA A 297 7.09 23.83 0.66
N ALA A 298 7.08 22.75 -0.10
CA ALA A 298 5.98 21.77 -0.14
C ALA A 298 5.75 21.14 1.25
N VAL A 299 6.82 20.70 1.93
CA VAL A 299 6.73 20.15 3.29
C VAL A 299 6.21 21.17 4.29
N ASN A 300 6.59 22.44 4.16
CA ASN A 300 6.08 23.51 5.04
C ASN A 300 4.58 23.76 4.81
N VAL A 301 4.10 23.71 3.58
CA VAL A 301 2.67 23.80 3.26
C VAL A 301 1.90 22.65 3.91
N GLU A 302 2.41 21.42 3.80
CA GLU A 302 1.81 20.24 4.43
C GLU A 302 1.79 20.34 5.95
N LYS A 303 2.88 20.78 6.59
CA LYS A 303 2.95 20.97 8.05
C LYS A 303 1.94 22.01 8.53
N ASN A 304 1.87 23.15 7.89
CA ASN A 304 0.91 24.21 8.28
C ASN A 304 -0.53 23.75 8.15
N GLN A 305 -0.85 22.94 7.16
CA GLN A 305 -2.18 22.36 7.02
C GLN A 305 -2.48 21.27 8.05
N SER A 306 -1.45 20.51 8.49
CA SER A 306 -1.62 19.47 9.53
C SER A 306 -1.80 20.06 10.92
N GLU A 307 -1.11 21.14 11.27
CA GLU A 307 -1.25 21.82 12.56
C GLU A 307 -2.64 22.37 12.80
N PHE A 308 -3.33 22.84 11.76
CA PHE A 308 -4.72 23.28 11.86
C PHE A 308 -5.71 22.14 12.21
N ARG A 309 -5.37 20.89 11.93
CA ARG A 309 -6.19 19.71 12.27
C ARG A 309 -5.79 19.03 13.58
N GLN A 310 -4.57 19.22 14.05
CA GLN A 310 -4.09 18.62 15.31
C GLN A 310 -4.66 19.32 16.56
N GLN A 311 -5.44 20.40 16.42
CA GLN A 311 -6.14 21.02 17.56
C GLN A 311 -7.36 20.24 18.05
N VAL A 312 -7.74 19.14 17.41
CA VAL A 312 -8.53 18.11 18.08
C VAL A 312 -7.54 17.23 18.84
N VAL A 313 -7.07 17.73 19.95
CA VAL A 313 -6.30 16.96 20.94
C VAL A 313 -7.14 15.72 21.24
N PRO A 314 -6.62 14.50 21.00
CA PRO A 314 -7.28 13.33 21.56
C PRO A 314 -7.30 13.54 23.04
N THR A 315 -8.50 13.78 23.58
CA THR A 315 -8.68 13.88 25.01
C THR A 315 -8.19 12.57 25.59
N VAL A 316 -7.56 12.63 26.75
CA VAL A 316 -7.00 11.49 27.52
C VAL A 316 -7.99 10.32 27.67
N TYR A 317 -9.25 10.54 27.34
CA TYR A 317 -10.36 9.57 27.30
C TYR A 317 -10.30 8.56 26.14
N GLU A 318 -9.46 8.77 25.12
CA GLU A 318 -9.32 7.83 23.99
C GLU A 318 -8.29 6.72 24.26
N LEU A 319 -7.58 6.78 25.37
CA LEU A 319 -6.72 5.68 25.80
C LEU A 319 -7.56 4.67 26.60
N PRO A 320 -7.58 3.41 26.19
CA PRO A 320 -8.32 2.38 26.90
C PRO A 320 -7.85 2.28 28.36
N TYR A 321 -8.76 2.50 29.29
CA TYR A 321 -8.54 2.49 30.74
C TYR A 321 -8.07 1.16 31.32
N TYR A 322 -7.93 0.12 30.49
CA TYR A 322 -7.66 -1.23 30.92
C TYR A 322 -6.45 -1.84 30.24
N ILE A 323 -5.30 -1.34 30.61
CA ILE A 323 -4.09 -2.16 30.55
C ILE A 323 -3.45 -2.01 31.92
N ASP A 324 -3.64 -3.05 32.73
CA ASP A 324 -3.08 -3.24 34.07
C ASP A 324 -1.89 -2.37 34.43
N GLY A 325 -2.03 -1.59 35.49
CA GLY A 325 -0.96 -1.05 36.33
C GLY A 325 0.11 -0.18 35.64
N TRP A 326 0.43 -0.46 34.40
CA TRP A 326 1.48 0.23 33.65
C TRP A 326 0.99 1.58 33.07
N TYR A 327 -0.28 1.65 32.64
CA TYR A 327 -0.85 2.90 32.12
C TYR A 327 -1.32 3.84 33.23
N HIS A 328 -1.69 3.33 34.40
CA HIS A 328 -1.96 4.16 35.56
C HIS A 328 -0.74 4.97 36.03
N ARG A 329 0.48 4.48 35.80
CA ARG A 329 1.72 5.23 36.09
C ARG A 329 2.03 6.28 35.03
N ALA A 330 1.63 6.09 33.77
CA ALA A 330 1.84 7.07 32.71
C ALA A 330 0.80 8.18 32.71
N THR A 331 -0.43 7.90 33.12
CA THR A 331 -1.51 8.91 33.22
C THR A 331 -1.46 9.75 34.50
N SER A 332 -0.74 9.31 35.53
CA SER A 332 -0.49 10.09 36.74
C SER A 332 0.65 11.08 36.59
N TYR A 333 1.39 11.02 35.47
CA TYR A 333 2.39 12.03 35.15
C TYR A 333 1.71 13.20 34.44
N ASN A 334 1.24 14.15 35.26
CA ASN A 334 0.81 15.45 34.79
C ASN A 334 2.10 16.29 34.53
N PRO A 335 2.52 16.52 33.25
CA PRO A 335 3.72 17.30 32.96
C PRO A 335 3.61 18.78 33.35
N PHE A 336 2.42 19.23 33.76
CA PHE A 336 2.14 20.60 34.16
C PHE A 336 1.80 20.70 35.65
N GLY A 337 2.52 19.96 36.49
CA GLY A 337 2.42 19.97 37.95
C GLY A 337 1.85 21.25 38.53
N GLY A 338 0.56 21.26 38.76
CA GLY A 338 -0.11 22.16 39.67
C GLY A 338 -0.70 21.35 40.81
N PRO A 339 -0.74 21.87 42.04
CA PRO A 339 -1.17 21.17 43.22
C PRO A 339 -2.63 20.71 43.11
#